data_9fa17cbe5c503e961511c87593a87b80
#
_entry.id   9fa17cbe5c503e961511c87593a87b80
#
_cell.length_a   1.000
_cell.length_b   1.000
_cell.length_c   1.000
_cell.angle_alpha   90.00
_cell.angle_beta   90.00
_cell.angle_gamma   90.00
#
_symmetry.space_group_name_H-M   'P 1'
#
loop_
_entity.id
_entity.type
_entity.pdbx_description
1 polymer ?
#
loop_
_entity_poly.entity_id
_entity_poly.type
_entity_poly.pdbx_seq_one_letter_code
_entity_poly.pdbx_strand_id
1 'polypeptide(L)'
;MQDTFNAVADIIAETCNIDRGTIQPASHTINDLGIDSLDFLDVTFAIDKRFGIKMPIEQWMQEINEGRASVDNYFVLGNLCQRIDELVAAKAA
;
A
#
# COMPACT_ATOMS: atom_id res chain seq x y z
N MET A 1 12.68 1.29 -5.56
CA MET A 1 11.95 1.23 -4.29
C MET A 1 11.64 2.61 -3.72
N GLN A 2 12.63 3.51 -3.67
CA GLN A 2 12.39 4.86 -3.16
C GLN A 2 11.39 5.64 -4.01
N ASP A 3 11.42 5.46 -5.34
CA ASP A 3 10.44 6.09 -6.23
C ASP A 3 9.04 5.56 -6.00
N THR A 4 8.91 4.25 -5.74
CA THR A 4 7.63 3.64 -5.41
C THR A 4 7.10 4.19 -4.10
N PHE A 5 7.94 4.28 -3.08
CA PHE A 5 7.56 4.84 -1.80
C PHE A 5 7.08 6.29 -1.96
N ASN A 6 7.83 7.12 -2.69
CA ASN A 6 7.46 8.52 -2.89
C ASN A 6 6.10 8.65 -3.58
N ALA A 7 5.86 7.86 -4.62
CA ALA A 7 4.59 7.89 -5.33
C ALA A 7 3.43 7.45 -4.42
N VAL A 8 3.61 6.38 -3.67
CA VAL A 8 2.58 5.87 -2.76
C VAL A 8 2.31 6.86 -1.63
N ALA A 9 3.37 7.42 -1.05
CA ALA A 9 3.23 8.40 0.03
C ALA A 9 2.50 9.66 -0.45
N ASP A 10 2.78 10.12 -1.68
CA ASP A 10 2.07 11.26 -2.25
C ASP A 10 0.59 10.95 -2.45
N ILE A 11 0.27 9.74 -2.91
CA ILE A 11 -1.12 9.30 -3.08
C ILE A 11 -1.84 9.31 -1.73
N ILE A 12 -1.20 8.76 -0.70
CA ILE A 12 -1.79 8.70 0.64
C ILE A 12 -2.03 10.12 1.18
N ALA A 13 -1.03 10.99 1.04
CA ALA A 13 -1.15 12.36 1.52
C ALA A 13 -2.32 13.09 0.88
N GLU A 14 -2.51 12.93 -0.43
CA GLU A 14 -3.60 13.58 -1.15
C GLU A 14 -4.96 12.93 -0.84
N THR A 15 -5.02 11.61 -0.88
CA THR A 15 -6.29 10.88 -0.74
C THR A 15 -6.83 10.99 0.69
N CYS A 16 -5.96 10.90 1.68
CA CYS A 16 -6.36 10.86 3.09
C CYS A 16 -6.14 12.17 3.81
N ASN A 17 -5.65 13.19 3.13
CA ASN A 17 -5.36 14.51 3.70
C ASN A 17 -4.41 14.41 4.90
N ILE A 18 -3.33 13.66 4.73
CA ILE A 18 -2.30 13.44 5.74
C ILE A 18 -1.07 14.25 5.37
N ASP A 19 -0.38 14.81 6.38
CA ASP A 19 0.87 15.54 6.16
C ASP A 19 1.92 14.59 5.57
N ARG A 20 2.39 14.92 4.36
CA ARG A 20 3.39 14.13 3.64
C ARG A 20 4.64 13.86 4.48
N GLY A 21 5.05 14.83 5.29
CA GLY A 21 6.24 14.72 6.12
C GLY A 21 6.14 13.68 7.24
N THR A 22 4.94 13.25 7.59
CA THR A 22 4.74 12.24 8.63
C THR A 22 4.75 10.81 8.10
N ILE A 23 4.76 10.65 6.76
CA ILE A 23 4.68 9.33 6.14
C ILE A 23 6.10 8.76 5.98
N GLN A 24 6.33 7.61 6.59
CA GLN A 24 7.63 6.93 6.63
C GLN A 24 7.50 5.50 6.10
N PRO A 25 8.59 4.91 5.60
CA PRO A 25 8.53 3.49 5.17
C PRO A 25 8.13 2.54 6.29
N ALA A 26 8.47 2.86 7.54
CA ALA A 26 8.10 2.03 8.69
C ALA A 26 6.69 2.29 9.19
N SER A 27 5.97 3.26 8.62
CA SER A 27 4.61 3.60 9.06
C SER A 27 3.63 2.49 8.70
N HIS A 28 2.80 2.11 9.67
CA HIS A 28 1.69 1.20 9.44
C HIS A 28 0.51 2.05 8.95
N THR A 29 -0.05 1.71 7.78
CA THR A 29 -1.09 2.54 7.15
C THR A 29 -2.29 2.75 8.05
N ILE A 30 -2.68 1.74 8.81
CA ILE A 30 -3.86 1.82 9.67
C ILE A 30 -3.49 2.33 11.06
N ASN A 31 -2.48 1.71 11.70
CA ASN A 31 -2.16 2.00 13.11
C ASN A 31 -1.44 3.33 13.29
N ASP A 32 -0.52 3.65 12.37
CA ASP A 32 0.30 4.86 12.52
C ASP A 32 -0.30 6.06 11.79
N LEU A 33 -0.86 5.84 10.60
CA LEU A 33 -1.40 6.91 9.78
C LEU A 33 -2.90 7.12 9.97
N GLY A 34 -3.57 6.19 10.64
CA GLY A 34 -4.99 6.31 10.95
C GLY A 34 -5.90 6.20 9.74
N ILE A 35 -5.47 5.53 8.69
CA ILE A 35 -6.27 5.35 7.48
C ILE A 35 -7.34 4.30 7.76
N ASP A 36 -8.61 4.64 7.51
CA ASP A 36 -9.68 3.65 7.67
C ASP A 36 -9.81 2.76 6.43
N SER A 37 -10.68 1.75 6.50
CA SER A 37 -10.83 0.76 5.43
C SER A 37 -11.28 1.38 4.11
N LEU A 38 -12.18 2.36 4.17
CA LEU A 38 -12.70 3.01 2.97
C LEU A 38 -11.64 3.87 2.31
N ASP A 39 -10.90 4.63 3.10
CA ASP A 39 -9.79 5.44 2.60
C ASP A 39 -8.69 4.55 2.04
N PHE A 40 -8.43 3.41 2.69
CA PHE A 40 -7.43 2.46 2.20
C PHE A 40 -7.83 1.91 0.82
N LEU A 41 -9.12 1.63 0.59
CA LEU A 41 -9.59 1.21 -0.73
C LEU A 41 -9.35 2.29 -1.78
N ASP A 42 -9.63 3.54 -1.45
CA ASP A 42 -9.38 4.66 -2.36
C ASP A 42 -7.88 4.76 -2.69
N VAL A 43 -7.03 4.57 -1.69
CA VAL A 43 -5.58 4.55 -1.89
C VAL A 43 -5.18 3.42 -2.84
N THR A 44 -5.73 2.21 -2.65
CA THR A 44 -5.39 1.07 -3.51
C THR A 44 -5.83 1.30 -4.96
N PHE A 45 -7.00 1.89 -5.18
CA PHE A 45 -7.45 2.23 -6.53
C PHE A 45 -6.51 3.25 -7.19
N ALA A 46 -6.07 4.26 -6.44
CA ALA A 46 -5.15 5.26 -6.97
C ALA A 46 -3.79 4.65 -7.30
N ILE A 47 -3.31 3.72 -6.47
CA ILE A 47 -2.06 3.00 -6.71
C ILE A 47 -2.18 2.13 -7.96
N ASP A 48 -3.27 1.37 -8.09
CA ASP A 48 -3.50 0.54 -9.26
C ASP A 48 -3.46 1.36 -10.54
N LYS A 49 -4.09 2.52 -10.53
CA LYS A 49 -4.13 3.41 -11.67
C LYS A 49 -2.76 4.02 -11.95
N ARG A 50 -2.05 4.42 -10.91
CA ARG A 50 -0.74 5.09 -11.05
C ARG A 50 0.32 4.14 -11.61
N PHE A 51 0.31 2.88 -11.21
CA PHE A 51 1.31 1.90 -11.61
C PHE A 51 0.83 0.96 -12.72
N GLY A 52 -0.44 1.05 -13.10
CA GLY A 52 -1.01 0.17 -14.12
C GLY A 52 -1.06 -1.29 -13.70
N ILE A 53 -1.33 -1.54 -12.42
CA ILE A 53 -1.40 -2.88 -11.84
C ILE A 53 -2.77 -3.09 -11.19
N LYS A 54 -3.00 -4.30 -10.73
CA LYS A 54 -4.16 -4.61 -9.88
C LYS A 54 -3.68 -5.37 -8.66
N MET A 55 -3.72 -4.72 -7.50
CA MET A 55 -3.32 -5.36 -6.25
C MET A 55 -4.36 -6.41 -5.85
N PRO A 56 -3.95 -7.66 -5.54
CA PRO A 56 -4.89 -8.73 -5.17
C PRO A 56 -5.29 -8.61 -3.70
N ILE A 57 -6.04 -7.56 -3.37
CA ILE A 57 -6.41 -7.24 -1.99
C ILE A 57 -7.21 -8.36 -1.34
N GLU A 58 -8.14 -8.97 -2.08
CA GLU A 58 -8.94 -10.06 -1.56
C GLU A 58 -8.07 -11.26 -1.17
N GLN A 59 -7.11 -11.60 -2.02
CA GLN A 59 -6.18 -12.69 -1.75
C GLN A 59 -5.32 -12.38 -0.53
N TRP A 60 -4.84 -11.14 -0.41
CA TRP A 60 -4.02 -10.73 0.73
C TRP A 60 -4.82 -10.83 2.04
N MET A 61 -6.07 -10.37 2.02
CA MET A 61 -6.93 -10.46 3.20
C MET A 61 -7.24 -11.91 3.57
N GLN A 62 -7.44 -12.77 2.56
CA GLN A 62 -7.65 -14.18 2.79
C GLN A 62 -6.43 -14.83 3.44
N GLU A 63 -5.23 -14.52 2.95
CA GLU A 63 -3.99 -15.04 3.53
C GLU A 63 -3.82 -14.62 4.98
N ILE A 64 -4.18 -13.39 5.31
CA ILE A 64 -4.14 -12.89 6.69
C ILE A 64 -5.15 -13.66 7.55
N ASN A 65 -6.36 -13.83 7.07
CA ASN A 65 -7.41 -14.53 7.81
C ASN A 65 -7.08 -16.00 8.05
N GLU A 66 -6.35 -16.62 7.13
CA GLU A 66 -5.93 -18.02 7.26
C GLU A 66 -4.62 -18.19 8.04
N GLY A 67 -4.03 -17.10 8.49
CA GLY A 67 -2.78 -17.14 9.25
C GLY A 67 -1.54 -17.42 8.41
N ARG A 68 -1.63 -17.32 7.08
CA ARG A 68 -0.49 -17.55 6.19
C ARG A 68 0.36 -16.33 5.97
N ALA A 69 -0.16 -15.14 6.31
CA ALA A 69 0.58 -13.90 6.18
C ALA A 69 0.25 -12.98 7.34
N SER A 70 1.21 -12.15 7.72
CA SER A 70 1.01 -11.13 8.73
C SER A 70 0.38 -9.89 8.12
N VAL A 71 -0.46 -9.19 8.88
CA VAL A 71 -1.02 -7.89 8.51
C VAL A 71 0.11 -6.94 8.09
N ASP A 72 1.22 -6.95 8.79
CA ASP A 72 2.36 -6.07 8.53
C ASP A 72 2.94 -6.26 7.12
N ASN A 73 2.83 -7.46 6.54
CA ASN A 73 3.33 -7.71 5.18
C ASN A 73 2.70 -6.79 4.14
N TYR A 74 1.48 -6.32 4.40
CA TYR A 74 0.73 -5.51 3.44
C TYR A 74 0.46 -4.10 3.92
N PHE A 75 0.41 -3.87 5.23
CA PHE A 75 0.00 -2.59 5.79
C PHE A 75 1.15 -1.73 6.28
N VAL A 76 2.32 -2.29 6.56
CA VAL A 76 3.52 -1.48 6.78
C VAL A 76 3.96 -0.95 5.41
N LEU A 77 4.13 0.35 5.29
CA LEU A 77 4.24 1.02 4.00
C LEU A 77 5.41 0.51 3.16
N GLY A 78 6.57 0.30 3.76
CA GLY A 78 7.72 -0.26 3.04
C GLY A 78 7.44 -1.66 2.48
N ASN A 79 6.71 -2.48 3.23
CA ASN A 79 6.33 -3.82 2.77
C ASN A 79 5.29 -3.74 1.65
N LEU A 80 4.34 -2.81 1.75
CA LEU A 80 3.38 -2.58 0.67
C LEU A 80 4.09 -2.16 -0.61
N CYS A 81 5.06 -1.25 -0.50
CA CYS A 81 5.84 -0.81 -1.66
C CYS A 81 6.59 -1.97 -2.31
N GLN A 82 7.13 -2.88 -1.51
CA GLN A 82 7.78 -4.06 -2.03
C GLN A 82 6.80 -4.95 -2.81
N ARG A 83 5.59 -5.12 -2.31
CA ARG A 83 4.55 -5.88 -3.05
C ARG A 83 4.20 -5.18 -4.35
N ILE A 84 4.11 -3.86 -4.35
CA ILE A 84 3.86 -3.08 -5.57
C ILE A 84 4.98 -3.28 -6.58
N ASP A 85 6.23 -3.21 -6.15
CA ASP A 85 7.38 -3.43 -7.04
C ASP A 85 7.35 -4.82 -7.65
N GLU A 86 6.97 -5.84 -6.89
CA GLU A 86 6.83 -7.20 -7.39
C GLU A 86 5.74 -7.30 -8.47
N LEU A 87 4.61 -6.63 -8.24
CA LEU A 87 3.51 -6.63 -9.22
C LEU A 87 3.90 -5.91 -10.50
N VAL A 88 4.60 -4.79 -10.39
CA VAL A 88 5.08 -4.04 -11.54
C VAL A 88 6.07 -4.87 -12.34
N ALA A 89 7.00 -5.55 -11.66
CA ALA A 89 7.98 -6.42 -12.30
C ALA A 89 7.31 -7.59 -13.02
N ALA A 90 6.31 -8.20 -12.40
CA ALA A 90 5.56 -9.31 -12.99
C ALA A 90 4.81 -8.88 -14.24
N LYS A 91 4.27 -7.67 -14.23
CA LYS A 91 3.56 -7.11 -15.39
C LYS A 91 4.51 -6.83 -16.55
N ALA A 92 5.72 -6.37 -16.24
CA ALA A 92 6.72 -6.03 -17.24
C ALA A 92 7.40 -7.26 -17.85
N ALA A 93 7.30 -8.42 -17.22
CA ALA A 93 7.93 -9.65 -17.66
C ALA A 93 7.29 -10.25 -18.92
#